data_36661dcba07054af1644ed0a192cdd52
#
_entry.id   36661dcba07054af1644ed0a192cdd52
#
_cell.length_a   1.000
_cell.length_b   1.000
_cell.length_c   1.000
_cell.angle_alpha   90.00
_cell.angle_beta   90.00
_cell.angle_gamma   90.00
#
_symmetry.space_group_name_H-M   'P 1'
#
loop_
_entity.id
_entity.type
_entity.pdbx_description
1 polymer ?
#
loop_
_entity_poly.entity_id
_entity_poly.type
_entity_poly.pdbx_seq_one_letter_code
_entity_poly.pdbx_strand_id
1 'polypeptide(L)'
;MRLRRWILPVVLALPFAAAGLGIAQVDDAPSLAGVIDIHAHVAPETAMMNFKRAFDAIEAAQIARIYGMRGIVLKEHYTETASWAYLVSQIVPGVEVFGGIVLNKAVGGINPVAVEAMALSRGGRGRVVYMPTVDAAARVPNSPNAVAVSRNGQLLPETLDVIKIVAKYDLGLSTGHVSTEEALMVIRAAKQAGVTKIYVQHPNHGGIVMSMAQMKEAVRLGALIEIVLSGEGLTGGGPKVVNAENPVMDYGPQKMADIRALGPANIVISTDLGQPGRVNYAQAFQMAMTVLARSGFSQAEIDMMTKQNPARFLGLK
;
A
#
# COMPACT_ATOMS: atom_id res chain seq x y z
N MET A 1 -61.01 -30.30 -5.27
CA MET A 1 -59.76 -30.08 -6.05
C MET A 1 -59.59 -28.59 -6.24
N ARG A 2 -58.76 -27.90 -5.43
CA ARG A 2 -58.49 -26.46 -5.58
C ARG A 2 -57.05 -26.31 -6.04
N LEU A 3 -56.81 -25.86 -7.29
CA LEU A 3 -55.53 -25.52 -7.83
C LEU A 3 -54.98 -24.27 -7.14
N ARG A 4 -53.84 -24.38 -6.42
CA ARG A 4 -53.03 -23.26 -5.97
C ARG A 4 -52.19 -22.73 -7.14
N ARG A 5 -52.53 -21.52 -7.59
CA ARG A 5 -51.66 -20.76 -8.54
C ARG A 5 -50.45 -20.25 -7.77
N TRP A 6 -49.27 -20.66 -8.16
CA TRP A 6 -47.99 -20.08 -7.73
C TRP A 6 -47.76 -18.79 -8.52
N ILE A 7 -47.73 -17.67 -7.81
CA ILE A 7 -47.31 -16.38 -8.39
C ILE A 7 -45.78 -16.30 -8.18
N LEU A 8 -45.02 -16.38 -9.25
CA LEU A 8 -43.60 -16.09 -9.26
C LEU A 8 -43.42 -14.57 -9.15
N PRO A 9 -42.56 -14.07 -8.25
CA PRO A 9 -42.25 -12.65 -8.22
C PRO A 9 -41.37 -12.32 -9.43
N VAL A 10 -41.87 -11.41 -10.26
CA VAL A 10 -41.06 -10.75 -11.30
C VAL A 10 -40.11 -9.82 -10.60
N VAL A 11 -38.84 -10.19 -10.55
CA VAL A 11 -37.76 -9.26 -10.11
C VAL A 11 -37.54 -8.27 -11.25
N LEU A 12 -38.08 -7.08 -11.11
CA LEU A 12 -37.73 -5.95 -11.96
C LEU A 12 -36.29 -5.56 -11.63
N ALA A 13 -35.36 -5.88 -12.53
CA ALA A 13 -34.02 -5.31 -12.53
C ALA A 13 -34.14 -3.81 -12.89
N LEU A 14 -34.10 -2.96 -11.90
CA LEU A 14 -33.92 -1.53 -12.11
C LEU A 14 -32.50 -1.29 -12.63
N PRO A 15 -32.34 -0.56 -13.74
CA PRO A 15 -31.01 -0.13 -14.15
C PRO A 15 -30.45 0.83 -13.10
N PHE A 16 -29.36 0.45 -12.46
CA PHE A 16 -28.55 1.38 -11.69
C PHE A 16 -28.06 2.46 -12.66
N ALA A 17 -28.65 3.60 -12.62
CA ALA A 17 -28.07 4.81 -13.21
C ALA A 17 -26.78 5.10 -12.46
N ALA A 18 -25.65 4.79 -13.07
CA ALA A 18 -24.37 5.29 -12.63
C ALA A 18 -24.43 6.82 -12.69
N ALA A 19 -24.62 7.45 -11.53
CA ALA A 19 -24.40 8.87 -11.38
C ALA A 19 -22.96 9.11 -11.81
N GLY A 20 -22.78 9.81 -12.94
CA GLY A 20 -21.49 10.04 -13.57
C GLY A 20 -20.59 10.83 -12.63
N LEU A 21 -19.63 10.16 -12.03
CA LEU A 21 -18.39 10.78 -11.63
C LEU A 21 -17.77 11.29 -12.94
N GLY A 22 -17.84 12.60 -13.17
CA GLY A 22 -17.25 13.24 -14.34
C GLY A 22 -15.75 13.01 -14.38
N ILE A 23 -15.34 11.89 -14.93
CA ILE A 23 -13.96 11.55 -15.19
C ILE A 23 -13.64 12.17 -16.54
N ALA A 24 -13.04 13.35 -16.55
CA ALA A 24 -12.41 13.87 -17.75
C ALA A 24 -11.25 12.92 -18.11
N GLN A 25 -11.48 12.01 -19.05
CA GLN A 25 -10.44 11.21 -19.66
C GLN A 25 -9.56 12.15 -20.49
N VAL A 26 -8.32 12.33 -20.08
CA VAL A 26 -7.33 13.03 -20.91
C VAL A 26 -6.90 12.01 -21.97
N ASP A 27 -7.16 12.28 -23.24
CA ASP A 27 -6.94 11.34 -24.35
C ASP A 27 -5.48 10.82 -24.48
N ASP A 28 -4.52 11.47 -23.82
CA ASP A 28 -3.09 11.10 -23.80
C ASP A 28 -2.59 10.52 -22.46
N ALA A 29 -3.48 10.14 -21.56
CA ALA A 29 -3.07 9.62 -20.25
C ALA A 29 -2.43 8.22 -20.38
N PRO A 30 -1.31 7.94 -19.66
CA PRO A 30 -0.68 6.62 -19.71
C PRO A 30 -1.65 5.50 -19.31
N SER A 31 -1.57 4.38 -20.03
CA SER A 31 -2.33 3.17 -19.72
C SER A 31 -1.91 2.57 -18.39
N LEU A 32 -2.87 2.27 -17.52
CA LEU A 32 -2.62 1.60 -16.24
C LEU A 32 -2.73 0.08 -16.31
N ALA A 33 -2.83 -0.50 -17.49
CA ALA A 33 -2.86 -1.95 -17.66
C ALA A 33 -1.62 -2.59 -17.00
N GLY A 34 -1.85 -3.50 -16.05
CA GLY A 34 -0.79 -4.16 -15.30
C GLY A 34 -0.29 -3.43 -14.05
N VAL A 35 -0.65 -2.16 -13.84
CA VAL A 35 -0.27 -1.39 -12.65
C VAL A 35 -0.91 -1.99 -11.40
N ILE A 36 -0.12 -2.05 -10.31
CA ILE A 36 -0.56 -2.52 -9.00
C ILE A 36 -0.17 -1.48 -7.94
N ASP A 37 -1.17 -0.99 -7.20
CA ASP A 37 -0.92 -0.17 -6.01
C ASP A 37 -0.75 -1.04 -4.78
N ILE A 38 0.41 -1.05 -4.17
CA ILE A 38 0.67 -1.84 -2.96
C ILE A 38 0.41 -1.09 -1.65
N HIS A 39 -0.08 0.15 -1.72
CA HIS A 39 -0.24 1.01 -0.56
C HIS A 39 -1.40 2.01 -0.76
N ALA A 40 -2.64 1.52 -0.68
CA ALA A 40 -3.84 2.33 -0.81
C ALA A 40 -4.63 2.35 0.50
N HIS A 41 -4.76 3.52 1.10
CA HIS A 41 -5.57 3.71 2.31
C HIS A 41 -7.05 3.82 1.97
N VAL A 42 -7.89 3.09 2.71
CA VAL A 42 -9.33 3.00 2.46
C VAL A 42 -10.15 3.13 3.74
N ALA A 43 -11.40 3.57 3.60
CA ALA A 43 -12.42 3.46 4.65
C ALA A 43 -12.96 2.00 4.72
N PRO A 44 -13.61 1.62 5.83
CA PRO A 44 -13.89 2.46 6.99
C PRO A 44 -12.64 2.70 7.86
N GLU A 45 -12.36 3.94 8.15
CA GLU A 45 -11.39 4.31 9.16
C GLU A 45 -12.01 4.24 10.56
N THR A 46 -11.17 4.09 11.58
CA THR A 46 -11.64 4.17 12.96
C THR A 46 -11.65 5.61 13.48
N ALA A 47 -12.46 5.90 14.50
CA ALA A 47 -12.46 7.19 15.17
C ALA A 47 -11.12 7.54 15.86
N MET A 48 -10.18 6.60 15.93
CA MET A 48 -8.80 6.85 16.39
C MET A 48 -8.00 7.69 15.39
N MET A 49 -8.43 7.74 14.10
CA MET A 49 -7.87 8.63 13.10
C MET A 49 -8.58 9.98 13.16
N ASN A 50 -7.82 11.06 13.11
CA ASN A 50 -8.36 12.43 13.10
C ASN A 50 -8.83 12.90 11.71
N PHE A 51 -8.88 12.02 10.72
CA PHE A 51 -9.31 12.37 9.37
C PHE A 51 -10.05 11.20 8.72
N LYS A 52 -11.00 11.55 7.87
CA LYS A 52 -11.75 10.58 7.06
C LYS A 52 -10.91 10.07 5.89
N ARG A 53 -11.30 8.92 5.36
CA ARG A 53 -10.80 8.44 4.07
C ARG A 53 -11.69 8.97 2.94
N ALA A 54 -11.09 9.18 1.76
CA ALA A 54 -11.81 9.68 0.59
C ALA A 54 -12.62 8.58 -0.10
N PHE A 55 -12.17 7.33 0.01
CA PHE A 55 -12.75 6.18 -0.69
C PHE A 55 -12.85 5.00 0.27
N ASP A 56 -13.95 4.26 0.19
CA ASP A 56 -14.02 2.96 0.85
C ASP A 56 -13.32 1.86 0.03
N ALA A 57 -13.26 0.65 0.61
CA ALA A 57 -12.58 -0.48 -0.01
C ALA A 57 -13.20 -0.91 -1.36
N ILE A 58 -14.53 -0.77 -1.50
CA ILE A 58 -15.25 -1.09 -2.74
C ILE A 58 -14.97 -0.02 -3.79
N GLU A 59 -15.08 1.26 -3.42
CA GLU A 59 -14.80 2.40 -4.30
C GLU A 59 -13.35 2.36 -4.82
N ALA A 60 -12.39 2.05 -3.93
CA ALA A 60 -10.98 1.90 -4.31
C ALA A 60 -10.77 0.81 -5.38
N ALA A 61 -11.40 -0.35 -5.20
CA ALA A 61 -11.34 -1.43 -6.17
C ALA A 61 -12.08 -1.08 -7.48
N GLN A 62 -13.21 -0.35 -7.41
CA GLN A 62 -13.93 0.14 -8.59
C GLN A 62 -13.08 1.14 -9.38
N ILE A 63 -12.40 2.06 -8.72
CA ILE A 63 -11.44 2.99 -9.35
C ILE A 63 -10.36 2.20 -10.07
N ALA A 64 -9.70 1.25 -9.39
CA ALA A 64 -8.67 0.42 -9.99
C ALA A 64 -9.18 -0.31 -11.25
N ARG A 65 -10.39 -0.88 -11.19
CA ARG A 65 -11.02 -1.56 -12.33
C ARG A 65 -11.35 -0.61 -13.48
N ILE A 66 -11.95 0.55 -13.20
CA ILE A 66 -12.35 1.53 -14.23
C ILE A 66 -11.13 2.01 -15.03
N TYR A 67 -9.99 2.21 -14.36
CA TYR A 67 -8.75 2.63 -15.00
C TYR A 67 -7.90 1.48 -15.55
N GLY A 68 -8.39 0.23 -15.45
CA GLY A 68 -7.70 -0.93 -15.99
C GLY A 68 -6.46 -1.38 -15.21
N MET A 69 -6.32 -0.96 -13.95
CA MET A 69 -5.24 -1.45 -13.08
C MET A 69 -5.36 -2.95 -12.84
N ARG A 70 -4.23 -3.64 -12.70
CA ARG A 70 -4.20 -5.06 -12.37
C ARG A 70 -4.67 -5.33 -10.94
N GLY A 71 -4.22 -4.52 -9.98
CA GLY A 71 -4.53 -4.81 -8.59
C GLY A 71 -4.30 -3.65 -7.63
N ILE A 72 -4.77 -3.85 -6.41
CA ILE A 72 -4.66 -2.90 -5.30
C ILE A 72 -4.52 -3.64 -3.97
N VAL A 73 -3.65 -3.14 -3.08
CA VAL A 73 -3.55 -3.60 -1.69
C VAL A 73 -4.24 -2.59 -0.79
N LEU A 74 -5.32 -3.02 -0.17
CA LEU A 74 -6.06 -2.22 0.81
C LEU A 74 -5.26 -2.13 2.10
N LYS A 75 -5.09 -0.92 2.64
CA LYS A 75 -4.39 -0.67 3.89
C LYS A 75 -5.25 0.14 4.84
N GLU A 76 -5.27 -0.29 6.10
CA GLU A 76 -5.81 0.47 7.23
C GLU A 76 -4.87 0.33 8.43
N HIS A 77 -4.78 1.35 9.29
CA HIS A 77 -3.81 1.37 10.39
C HIS A 77 -4.23 0.53 11.61
N TYR A 78 -5.52 0.31 11.80
CA TYR A 78 -6.07 -0.19 13.07
C TYR A 78 -6.83 -1.51 12.94
N THR A 79 -6.92 -2.06 11.72
CA THR A 79 -7.54 -3.36 11.48
C THR A 79 -6.79 -4.12 10.38
N GLU A 80 -7.00 -5.42 10.29
CA GLU A 80 -6.56 -6.19 9.13
C GLU A 80 -7.53 -5.97 7.96
N THR A 81 -7.03 -6.02 6.76
CA THR A 81 -7.78 -5.74 5.54
C THR A 81 -7.88 -6.94 4.58
N ALA A 82 -7.35 -8.10 4.97
CA ALA A 82 -7.43 -9.31 4.16
C ALA A 82 -8.89 -9.81 4.03
N SER A 83 -9.66 -9.72 5.11
CA SER A 83 -11.09 -10.06 5.11
C SER A 83 -11.89 -9.13 4.20
N TRP A 84 -11.58 -7.83 4.23
CA TRP A 84 -12.20 -6.86 3.31
C TRP A 84 -11.83 -7.16 1.86
N ALA A 85 -10.56 -7.42 1.59
CA ALA A 85 -10.09 -7.75 0.25
C ALA A 85 -10.79 -8.99 -0.32
N TYR A 86 -11.04 -10.00 0.52
CA TYR A 86 -11.83 -11.16 0.14
C TYR A 86 -13.24 -10.77 -0.30
N LEU A 87 -13.97 -10.03 0.52
CA LEU A 87 -15.35 -9.60 0.22
C LEU A 87 -15.39 -8.68 -1.00
N VAL A 88 -14.50 -7.69 -1.08
CA VAL A 88 -14.42 -6.76 -2.21
C VAL A 88 -14.12 -7.51 -3.51
N SER A 89 -13.26 -8.52 -3.50
CA SER A 89 -12.97 -9.34 -4.69
C SER A 89 -14.18 -10.10 -5.23
N GLN A 90 -15.21 -10.37 -4.39
CA GLN A 90 -16.47 -11.00 -4.83
C GLN A 90 -17.43 -9.96 -5.46
N ILE A 91 -17.31 -8.68 -5.05
CA ILE A 91 -18.20 -7.59 -5.48
C ILE A 91 -17.66 -6.90 -6.73
N VAL A 92 -16.33 -6.76 -6.83
CA VAL A 92 -15.65 -6.04 -7.92
C VAL A 92 -14.74 -7.01 -8.69
N PRO A 93 -15.27 -7.81 -9.60
CA PRO A 93 -14.46 -8.72 -10.42
C PRO A 93 -13.59 -7.94 -11.42
N GLY A 94 -12.49 -8.56 -11.87
CA GLY A 94 -11.61 -7.99 -12.90
C GLY A 94 -10.48 -7.11 -12.36
N VAL A 95 -10.33 -7.03 -11.04
CA VAL A 95 -9.17 -6.43 -10.36
C VAL A 95 -8.72 -7.35 -9.23
N GLU A 96 -7.42 -7.51 -9.06
CA GLU A 96 -6.85 -8.30 -7.96
C GLU A 96 -6.79 -7.43 -6.69
N VAL A 97 -7.60 -7.77 -5.68
CA VAL A 97 -7.67 -7.04 -4.42
C VAL A 97 -6.99 -7.85 -3.33
N PHE A 98 -6.03 -7.24 -2.66
CA PHE A 98 -5.30 -7.82 -1.54
C PHE A 98 -5.41 -6.93 -0.31
N GLY A 99 -5.04 -7.47 0.84
CA GLY A 99 -4.98 -6.75 2.10
C GLY A 99 -3.76 -7.16 2.91
N GLY A 100 -3.69 -6.61 4.09
CA GLY A 100 -2.59 -6.85 5.01
C GLY A 100 -2.97 -6.55 6.45
N ILE A 101 -1.98 -6.56 7.32
CA ILE A 101 -2.10 -6.19 8.73
C ILE A 101 -1.00 -5.20 9.09
N VAL A 102 -1.36 -4.11 9.76
CA VAL A 102 -0.42 -3.13 10.31
C VAL A 102 -0.28 -3.39 11.81
N LEU A 103 0.93 -3.64 12.28
CA LEU A 103 1.21 -4.10 13.65
C LEU A 103 1.19 -2.92 14.66
N ASN A 104 0.16 -2.09 14.57
CA ASN A 104 -0.13 -1.04 15.54
C ASN A 104 -0.84 -1.58 16.79
N LYS A 105 -1.02 -0.77 17.81
CA LYS A 105 -1.56 -1.17 19.11
C LYS A 105 -2.95 -1.81 19.01
N ALA A 106 -3.80 -1.31 18.11
CA ALA A 106 -5.18 -1.78 17.96
C ALA A 106 -5.30 -3.26 17.54
N VAL A 107 -4.33 -3.79 16.81
CA VAL A 107 -4.27 -5.22 16.44
C VAL A 107 -3.46 -6.07 17.44
N GLY A 108 -3.10 -5.48 18.59
CA GLY A 108 -2.30 -6.12 19.63
C GLY A 108 -0.79 -5.86 19.53
N GLY A 109 -0.35 -4.85 18.74
CA GLY A 109 1.05 -4.54 18.53
C GLY A 109 1.75 -5.60 17.68
N ILE A 110 2.97 -5.99 18.07
CA ILE A 110 3.71 -7.10 17.43
C ILE A 110 3.03 -8.41 17.82
N ASN A 111 2.05 -8.83 17.05
CA ASN A 111 1.16 -9.93 17.34
C ASN A 111 1.30 -11.08 16.31
N PRO A 112 2.16 -12.08 16.58
CA PRO A 112 2.36 -13.22 15.67
C PRO A 112 1.06 -13.99 15.37
N VAL A 113 0.18 -14.12 16.38
CA VAL A 113 -1.10 -14.86 16.23
C VAL A 113 -2.02 -14.15 15.23
N ALA A 114 -2.11 -12.83 15.29
CA ALA A 114 -2.92 -12.06 14.35
C ALA A 114 -2.35 -12.13 12.91
N VAL A 115 -1.03 -12.12 12.76
CA VAL A 115 -0.37 -12.29 11.45
C VAL A 115 -0.64 -13.69 10.87
N GLU A 116 -0.54 -14.74 11.67
CA GLU A 116 -0.83 -16.10 11.22
C GLU A 116 -2.31 -16.27 10.86
N ALA A 117 -3.22 -15.71 11.68
CA ALA A 117 -4.65 -15.72 11.38
C ALA A 117 -4.97 -15.02 10.05
N MET A 118 -4.36 -13.86 9.79
CA MET A 118 -4.48 -13.17 8.49
C MET A 118 -3.95 -14.03 7.33
N ALA A 119 -2.78 -14.67 7.49
CA ALA A 119 -2.18 -15.49 6.46
C ALA A 119 -3.06 -16.71 6.09
N LEU A 120 -3.76 -17.25 7.08
CA LEU A 120 -4.65 -18.41 6.94
C LEU A 120 -6.08 -18.01 6.53
N SER A 121 -6.39 -16.73 6.42
CA SER A 121 -7.71 -16.26 6.01
C SER A 121 -8.09 -16.80 4.64
N ARG A 122 -9.34 -17.26 4.52
CA ARG A 122 -9.85 -17.88 3.29
C ARG A 122 -9.73 -16.92 2.10
N GLY A 123 -9.36 -17.49 0.95
CA GLY A 123 -9.20 -16.75 -0.31
C GLY A 123 -7.79 -16.22 -0.55
N GLY A 124 -6.87 -16.34 0.43
CA GLY A 124 -5.44 -15.98 0.26
C GLY A 124 -5.23 -14.51 -0.09
N ARG A 125 -6.08 -13.62 0.46
CA ARG A 125 -6.01 -12.17 0.18
C ARG A 125 -5.08 -11.41 1.13
N GLY A 126 -4.70 -11.98 2.27
CA GLY A 126 -3.69 -11.44 3.17
C GLY A 126 -2.31 -11.59 2.56
N ARG A 127 -1.68 -10.50 2.16
CA ARG A 127 -0.39 -10.53 1.45
C ARG A 127 0.70 -9.72 2.11
N VAL A 128 0.37 -8.71 2.91
CA VAL A 128 1.37 -7.78 3.43
C VAL A 128 1.29 -7.65 4.94
N VAL A 129 2.43 -7.76 5.59
CA VAL A 129 2.61 -7.46 7.01
C VAL A 129 3.42 -6.16 7.10
N TYR A 130 2.85 -5.16 7.73
CA TYR A 130 3.52 -3.89 7.98
C TYR A 130 4.00 -3.85 9.43
N MET A 131 5.28 -3.57 9.66
CA MET A 131 5.75 -3.19 10.98
C MET A 131 4.96 -1.96 11.48
N PRO A 132 5.00 -1.62 12.78
CA PRO A 132 4.23 -0.51 13.31
C PRO A 132 4.38 0.76 12.49
N THR A 133 3.26 1.50 12.34
CA THR A 133 3.23 2.75 11.59
C THR A 133 2.94 3.93 12.51
N VAL A 134 1.68 4.32 12.66
CA VAL A 134 1.30 5.48 13.50
C VAL A 134 1.65 5.28 14.97
N ASP A 135 1.68 4.05 15.45
CA ASP A 135 2.05 3.69 16.81
C ASP A 135 3.52 3.21 16.95
N ALA A 136 4.34 3.32 15.89
CA ALA A 136 5.75 2.97 16.01
C ALA A 136 6.43 3.75 17.13
N ALA A 137 7.15 3.06 18.03
CA ALA A 137 7.81 3.69 19.19
C ALA A 137 8.79 4.79 18.77
N ALA A 138 9.46 4.64 17.62
CA ALA A 138 10.32 5.67 17.05
C ALA A 138 9.56 6.96 16.70
N ARG A 139 8.27 6.85 16.34
CA ARG A 139 7.42 8.00 15.98
C ARG A 139 6.72 8.62 17.20
N VAL A 140 6.28 7.79 18.12
CA VAL A 140 5.48 8.21 19.29
C VAL A 140 6.07 7.67 20.61
N PRO A 141 7.33 7.97 20.95
CA PRO A 141 8.08 7.30 22.03
C PRO A 141 7.41 7.42 23.40
N ASN A 142 6.64 8.48 23.64
CA ASN A 142 5.97 8.77 24.92
C ASN A 142 4.49 8.40 24.92
N SER A 143 3.98 7.77 23.85
CA SER A 143 2.58 7.35 23.78
C SER A 143 2.36 6.04 24.55
N PRO A 144 1.25 5.90 25.29
CA PRO A 144 0.86 4.62 25.86
C PRO A 144 0.54 3.57 24.79
N ASN A 145 0.34 4.00 23.54
CA ASN A 145 0.12 3.14 22.39
C ASN A 145 1.41 2.79 21.63
N ALA A 146 2.57 3.30 22.07
CA ALA A 146 3.83 3.05 21.40
C ALA A 146 4.12 1.54 21.27
N VAL A 147 4.43 1.10 20.06
CA VAL A 147 4.79 -0.28 19.75
C VAL A 147 6.24 -0.34 19.31
N ALA A 148 7.08 -0.97 20.13
CA ALA A 148 8.49 -1.19 19.82
C ALA A 148 8.67 -2.49 19.04
N VAL A 149 9.62 -2.51 18.11
CA VAL A 149 10.08 -3.72 17.41
C VAL A 149 11.41 -4.22 17.96
N SER A 150 12.12 -3.36 18.71
CA SER A 150 13.42 -3.61 19.28
C SER A 150 13.56 -3.05 20.69
N ARG A 151 14.55 -3.53 21.44
CA ARG A 151 14.97 -2.98 22.73
C ARG A 151 16.47 -3.19 22.88
N ASN A 152 17.18 -2.16 23.35
CA ASN A 152 18.63 -2.23 23.59
C ASN A 152 19.42 -2.73 22.37
N GLY A 153 19.04 -2.29 21.16
CA GLY A 153 19.72 -2.67 19.92
C GLY A 153 19.44 -4.09 19.43
N GLN A 154 18.45 -4.77 19.98
CA GLN A 154 18.03 -6.13 19.55
C GLN A 154 16.56 -6.18 19.23
N LEU A 155 16.18 -6.93 18.19
CA LEU A 155 14.78 -7.18 17.88
C LEU A 155 14.11 -7.97 19.00
N LEU A 156 12.86 -7.61 19.29
CA LEU A 156 12.07 -8.35 20.28
C LEU A 156 11.77 -9.79 19.79
N PRO A 157 11.63 -10.76 20.71
CA PRO A 157 11.25 -12.13 20.35
C PRO A 157 10.00 -12.18 19.47
N GLU A 158 8.98 -11.39 19.79
CA GLU A 158 7.72 -11.31 19.04
C GLU A 158 7.95 -10.79 17.63
N THR A 159 8.88 -9.85 17.42
CA THR A 159 9.26 -9.36 16.09
C THR A 159 9.90 -10.46 15.26
N LEU A 160 10.78 -11.25 15.88
CA LEU A 160 11.39 -12.41 15.22
C LEU A 160 10.36 -13.49 14.88
N ASP A 161 9.37 -13.72 15.75
CA ASP A 161 8.30 -14.69 15.49
C ASP A 161 7.38 -14.23 14.36
N VAL A 162 7.03 -12.93 14.27
CA VAL A 162 6.35 -12.37 13.10
C VAL A 162 7.16 -12.61 11.82
N ILE A 163 8.47 -12.35 11.83
CA ILE A 163 9.34 -12.56 10.66
C ILE A 163 9.34 -14.03 10.22
N LYS A 164 9.37 -14.99 11.16
CA LYS A 164 9.26 -16.44 10.85
C LYS A 164 7.92 -16.79 10.19
N ILE A 165 6.82 -16.19 10.66
CA ILE A 165 5.49 -16.39 10.07
C ILE A 165 5.44 -15.78 8.66
N VAL A 166 6.01 -14.60 8.45
CA VAL A 166 6.14 -13.99 7.13
C VAL A 166 6.88 -14.91 6.16
N ALA A 167 8.00 -15.49 6.59
CA ALA A 167 8.75 -16.46 5.80
C ALA A 167 7.95 -17.75 5.53
N LYS A 168 7.30 -18.32 6.56
CA LYS A 168 6.51 -19.55 6.49
C LYS A 168 5.39 -19.47 5.46
N TYR A 169 4.69 -18.32 5.38
CA TYR A 169 3.54 -18.12 4.50
C TYR A 169 3.86 -17.31 3.24
N ASP A 170 5.14 -17.06 2.97
CA ASP A 170 5.62 -16.32 1.79
C ASP A 170 4.92 -14.94 1.64
N LEU A 171 4.77 -14.21 2.74
CA LEU A 171 4.14 -12.89 2.79
C LEU A 171 5.12 -11.78 2.43
N GLY A 172 4.60 -10.63 2.01
CA GLY A 172 5.35 -9.40 1.90
C GLY A 172 5.56 -8.74 3.27
N LEU A 173 6.75 -8.19 3.51
CA LEU A 173 7.11 -7.47 4.72
C LEU A 173 7.42 -6.01 4.40
N SER A 174 6.73 -5.10 5.07
CA SER A 174 6.98 -3.66 5.05
C SER A 174 7.65 -3.23 6.35
N THR A 175 8.64 -2.35 6.27
CA THR A 175 9.31 -1.81 7.47
C THR A 175 8.44 -0.87 8.31
N GLY A 176 7.28 -0.46 7.83
CA GLY A 176 6.42 0.47 8.55
C GLY A 176 7.10 1.83 8.80
N HIS A 177 6.83 2.43 9.96
CA HIS A 177 7.41 3.70 10.37
C HIS A 177 8.41 3.54 11.55
N VAL A 178 9.05 2.39 11.65
CA VAL A 178 10.11 2.18 12.64
C VAL A 178 11.33 3.05 12.32
N SER A 179 12.27 3.20 13.25
CA SER A 179 13.49 3.97 12.96
C SER A 179 14.31 3.35 11.83
N THR A 180 15.19 4.12 11.21
CA THR A 180 16.05 3.62 10.14
C THR A 180 16.91 2.44 10.58
N GLU A 181 17.45 2.50 11.79
CA GLU A 181 18.24 1.43 12.41
C GLU A 181 17.39 0.18 12.59
N GLU A 182 16.18 0.32 13.13
CA GLU A 182 15.23 -0.79 13.31
C GLU A 182 14.82 -1.39 11.97
N ALA A 183 14.56 -0.56 10.95
CA ALA A 183 14.24 -1.03 9.61
C ALA A 183 15.35 -1.93 9.04
N LEU A 184 16.62 -1.52 9.16
CA LEU A 184 17.75 -2.33 8.73
C LEU A 184 17.91 -3.62 9.56
N MET A 185 17.62 -3.57 10.87
CA MET A 185 17.62 -4.78 11.72
C MET A 185 16.52 -5.77 11.26
N VAL A 186 15.30 -5.28 11.03
CA VAL A 186 14.17 -6.08 10.52
C VAL A 186 14.51 -6.70 9.17
N ILE A 187 15.07 -5.94 8.23
CA ILE A 187 15.45 -6.43 6.90
C ILE A 187 16.53 -7.52 7.00
N ARG A 188 17.56 -7.35 7.84
CA ARG A 188 18.60 -8.36 8.04
C ARG A 188 18.02 -9.67 8.63
N ALA A 189 17.18 -9.54 9.66
CA ALA A 189 16.52 -10.71 10.26
C ALA A 189 15.57 -11.40 9.27
N ALA A 190 14.81 -10.63 8.49
CA ALA A 190 13.91 -11.17 7.47
C ALA A 190 14.69 -11.91 6.37
N LYS A 191 15.79 -11.35 5.89
CA LYS A 191 16.68 -12.02 4.93
C LYS A 191 17.24 -13.32 5.49
N GLN A 192 17.69 -13.34 6.75
CA GLN A 192 18.20 -14.54 7.44
C GLN A 192 17.11 -15.61 7.58
N ALA A 193 15.86 -15.22 7.79
CA ALA A 193 14.71 -16.11 7.86
C ALA A 193 14.21 -16.59 6.47
N GLY A 194 14.81 -16.13 5.37
CA GLY A 194 14.43 -16.51 4.00
C GLY A 194 13.30 -15.69 3.40
N VAL A 195 12.91 -14.56 4.00
CA VAL A 195 11.93 -13.64 3.41
C VAL A 195 12.54 -12.98 2.18
N THR A 196 11.87 -13.11 1.03
CA THR A 196 12.31 -12.56 -0.25
C THR A 196 11.52 -11.32 -0.68
N LYS A 197 10.38 -11.06 -0.05
CA LYS A 197 9.41 -10.01 -0.38
C LYS A 197 9.47 -8.93 0.69
N ILE A 198 10.40 -8.00 0.58
CA ILE A 198 10.62 -6.93 1.56
C ILE A 198 10.60 -5.59 0.84
N TYR A 199 9.96 -4.59 1.44
CA TYR A 199 10.18 -3.21 1.02
C TYR A 199 10.37 -2.27 2.20
N VAL A 200 11.20 -1.25 2.00
CA VAL A 200 11.32 -0.10 2.90
C VAL A 200 10.16 0.84 2.61
N GLN A 201 9.31 1.05 3.59
CA GLN A 201 8.15 1.92 3.46
C GLN A 201 8.60 3.37 3.36
N HIS A 202 8.27 4.03 2.26
CA HIS A 202 8.48 5.45 1.93
C HIS A 202 9.61 6.14 2.74
N PRO A 203 10.88 5.71 2.59
CA PRO A 203 11.99 6.40 3.23
C PRO A 203 12.01 7.86 2.75
N ASN A 204 12.21 8.79 3.67
CA ASN A 204 12.12 10.25 3.46
C ASN A 204 10.68 10.82 3.37
N HIS A 205 9.70 10.10 3.93
CA HIS A 205 8.33 10.56 4.10
C HIS A 205 7.82 10.24 5.51
N GLY A 206 6.92 11.08 6.05
CA GLY A 206 6.24 10.78 7.32
C GLY A 206 7.15 10.70 8.56
N GLY A 207 8.31 11.37 8.55
CA GLY A 207 9.25 11.39 9.68
C GLY A 207 10.29 10.27 9.65
N ILE A 208 10.29 9.40 8.64
CA ILE A 208 11.37 8.43 8.39
C ILE A 208 12.40 9.10 7.48
N VAL A 209 13.66 9.08 7.89
CA VAL A 209 14.75 9.65 7.08
C VAL A 209 15.86 8.62 6.93
N MET A 210 15.97 8.06 5.72
CA MET A 210 17.09 7.19 5.35
C MET A 210 18.05 7.92 4.42
N SER A 211 19.34 7.84 4.71
CA SER A 211 20.36 8.28 3.79
C SER A 211 20.42 7.38 2.56
N MET A 212 20.98 7.88 1.46
CA MET A 212 21.24 7.08 0.25
C MET A 212 22.09 5.83 0.55
N ALA A 213 23.05 5.93 1.47
CA ALA A 213 23.87 4.79 1.88
C ALA A 213 23.03 3.70 2.56
N GLN A 214 22.09 4.07 3.43
CA GLN A 214 21.19 3.15 4.11
C GLN A 214 20.17 2.52 3.15
N MET A 215 19.63 3.30 2.20
CA MET A 215 18.75 2.77 1.16
C MET A 215 19.51 1.76 0.27
N LYS A 216 20.75 2.06 -0.12
CA LYS A 216 21.60 1.11 -0.86
C LYS A 216 21.92 -0.14 -0.05
N GLU A 217 22.07 -0.03 1.26
CA GLU A 217 22.24 -1.20 2.13
C GLU A 217 20.98 -2.07 2.13
N ALA A 218 19.78 -1.47 2.30
CA ALA A 218 18.51 -2.18 2.23
C ALA A 218 18.35 -2.92 0.88
N VAL A 219 18.71 -2.27 -0.22
CA VAL A 219 18.72 -2.89 -1.57
C VAL A 219 19.68 -4.08 -1.65
N ARG A 220 20.90 -3.98 -1.13
CA ARG A 220 21.86 -5.12 -1.09
C ARG A 220 21.34 -6.28 -0.24
N LEU A 221 20.49 -6.00 0.74
CA LEU A 221 19.82 -7.01 1.54
C LEU A 221 18.61 -7.62 0.83
N GLY A 222 18.19 -7.09 -0.33
CA GLY A 222 17.11 -7.58 -1.17
C GLY A 222 15.78 -6.86 -0.98
N ALA A 223 15.74 -5.75 -0.24
CA ALA A 223 14.54 -4.94 -0.11
C ALA A 223 14.33 -4.01 -1.30
N LEU A 224 13.07 -3.81 -1.69
CA LEU A 224 12.66 -2.72 -2.57
C LEU A 224 12.59 -1.43 -1.77
N ILE A 225 12.73 -0.31 -2.44
CA ILE A 225 12.52 1.03 -1.87
C ILE A 225 11.21 1.58 -2.41
N GLU A 226 10.29 1.90 -1.51
CA GLU A 226 9.00 2.47 -1.88
C GLU A 226 9.13 3.97 -2.15
N ILE A 227 8.58 4.40 -3.28
CA ILE A 227 8.39 5.81 -3.63
C ILE A 227 6.88 6.07 -3.67
N VAL A 228 6.40 6.91 -2.75
CA VAL A 228 4.96 7.21 -2.65
C VAL A 228 4.57 8.47 -3.40
N LEU A 229 3.31 8.49 -3.82
CA LEU A 229 2.70 9.56 -4.61
C LEU A 229 1.89 10.55 -3.75
N SER A 230 1.81 10.31 -2.46
CA SER A 230 0.94 11.07 -1.55
C SER A 230 1.35 12.54 -1.33
N GLY A 231 2.48 13.00 -1.80
CA GLY A 231 2.86 14.41 -1.82
C GLY A 231 2.87 15.11 -0.46
N GLU A 232 2.83 14.39 0.64
CA GLU A 232 2.97 14.90 1.99
C GLU A 232 4.42 14.95 2.39
N GLY A 233 5.09 15.83 1.94
CA GLY A 233 6.33 15.87 2.56
C GLY A 233 7.30 16.68 1.86
N LEU A 234 7.46 17.76 2.34
CA LEU A 234 8.81 18.27 2.50
C LEU A 234 8.83 19.61 3.18
N THR A 235 7.71 20.19 3.50
CA THR A 235 7.71 21.42 4.32
C THR A 235 6.42 21.49 5.10
N GLY A 236 6.50 21.76 6.39
CA GLY A 236 5.40 21.97 7.33
C GLY A 236 4.40 23.04 6.90
N GLY A 237 3.66 22.77 5.86
CA GLY A 237 2.56 23.56 5.34
C GLY A 237 1.42 22.62 5.02
N GLY A 238 0.23 22.92 5.50
CA GLY A 238 -0.96 22.12 5.40
C GLY A 238 -1.31 21.58 4.01
N PRO A 239 -2.43 20.85 3.87
CA PRO A 239 -2.74 20.08 2.68
C PRO A 239 -2.74 20.97 1.44
N LYS A 240 -1.75 20.77 0.57
CA LYS A 240 -1.77 21.40 -0.74
C LYS A 240 -2.78 20.65 -1.60
N VAL A 241 -3.82 21.32 -2.01
CA VAL A 241 -4.80 20.79 -2.96
C VAL A 241 -4.05 20.48 -4.27
N VAL A 242 -4.06 19.21 -4.65
CA VAL A 242 -3.56 18.77 -5.95
C VAL A 242 -4.67 19.03 -6.95
N ASN A 243 -4.49 20.00 -7.82
CA ASN A 243 -5.35 20.20 -8.99
C ASN A 243 -4.56 19.89 -10.28
N ALA A 244 -5.25 19.83 -11.42
CA ALA A 244 -4.64 19.52 -12.70
C ALA A 244 -3.52 20.50 -13.12
N GLU A 245 -3.51 21.72 -12.56
CA GLU A 245 -2.55 22.78 -12.87
C GLU A 245 -1.33 22.75 -11.94
N ASN A 246 -1.46 22.13 -10.76
CA ASN A 246 -0.38 22.02 -9.78
C ASN A 246 -0.38 20.62 -9.15
N PRO A 247 0.09 19.62 -9.90
CA PRO A 247 0.25 18.28 -9.36
C PRO A 247 1.42 18.31 -8.37
N VAL A 248 1.12 18.56 -7.10
CA VAL A 248 2.09 18.40 -6.03
C VAL A 248 2.27 16.91 -5.77
N MET A 249 2.87 16.29 -6.72
CA MET A 249 3.65 15.09 -6.47
C MET A 249 5.07 15.57 -6.30
N ASP A 250 5.66 15.25 -5.17
CA ASP A 250 7.04 15.61 -4.88
C ASP A 250 8.02 14.72 -5.70
N TYR A 251 7.83 14.77 -7.02
CA TYR A 251 8.72 14.18 -8.00
C TYR A 251 9.73 15.24 -8.47
N GLY A 252 10.28 15.95 -7.48
CA GLY A 252 11.36 16.89 -7.76
C GLY A 252 12.60 16.20 -8.33
N PRO A 253 13.54 16.99 -8.90
CA PRO A 253 14.78 16.47 -9.50
C PRO A 253 15.55 15.53 -8.57
N GLN A 254 15.53 15.77 -7.25
CA GLN A 254 16.20 14.91 -6.27
C GLN A 254 15.60 13.51 -6.23
N LYS A 255 14.27 13.37 -6.23
CA LYS A 255 13.62 12.05 -6.23
C LYS A 255 13.92 11.27 -7.51
N MET A 256 14.00 11.93 -8.67
CA MET A 256 14.42 11.32 -9.92
C MET A 256 15.87 10.85 -9.85
N ALA A 257 16.75 11.65 -9.26
CA ALA A 257 18.15 11.29 -9.04
C ALA A 257 18.27 10.09 -8.08
N ASP A 258 17.46 10.04 -7.02
CA ASP A 258 17.45 8.92 -6.06
C ASP A 258 17.00 7.62 -6.74
N ILE A 259 15.93 7.66 -7.57
CA ILE A 259 15.48 6.50 -8.35
C ILE A 259 16.60 6.01 -9.28
N ARG A 260 17.29 6.92 -9.98
CA ARG A 260 18.43 6.57 -10.83
C ARG A 260 19.58 5.95 -10.04
N ALA A 261 19.91 6.52 -8.87
CA ALA A 261 21.00 6.05 -8.02
C ALA A 261 20.75 4.68 -7.37
N LEU A 262 19.49 4.34 -7.13
CA LEU A 262 19.05 3.04 -6.58
C LEU A 262 18.80 2.02 -7.69
N GLY A 263 18.44 2.47 -8.89
CA GLY A 263 18.07 1.67 -10.05
C GLY A 263 16.61 1.22 -10.02
N PRO A 264 15.86 1.35 -11.15
CA PRO A 264 14.42 1.03 -11.25
C PRO A 264 14.06 -0.39 -10.80
N ALA A 265 14.97 -1.35 -10.94
CA ALA A 265 14.75 -2.74 -10.49
C ALA A 265 14.57 -2.87 -8.96
N ASN A 266 14.99 -1.87 -8.21
CA ASN A 266 14.95 -1.84 -6.75
C ASN A 266 13.86 -0.89 -6.20
N ILE A 267 13.06 -0.29 -7.08
CA ILE A 267 12.02 0.67 -6.72
C ILE A 267 10.63 0.05 -6.89
N VAL A 268 9.74 0.35 -5.96
CA VAL A 268 8.30 0.15 -6.12
C VAL A 268 7.61 1.51 -5.96
N ILE A 269 6.74 1.84 -6.90
CA ILE A 269 5.90 3.03 -6.83
C ILE A 269 4.54 2.61 -6.31
N SER A 270 4.04 3.36 -5.33
CA SER A 270 2.73 3.18 -4.71
C SER A 270 2.12 4.54 -4.39
N THR A 271 0.85 4.59 -4.01
CA THR A 271 0.23 5.88 -3.85
C THR A 271 0.30 6.44 -2.42
N ASP A 272 0.13 5.62 -1.40
CA ASP A 272 -0.12 6.08 -0.01
C ASP A 272 -1.28 7.10 0.05
N LEU A 273 -2.21 7.00 -0.91
CA LEU A 273 -3.39 7.87 -1.03
C LEU A 273 -4.60 7.28 -0.32
N GLY A 274 -5.68 8.04 -0.30
CA GLY A 274 -6.94 7.79 0.38
C GLY A 274 -7.35 8.95 1.29
N GLN A 275 -6.58 10.04 1.32
CA GLN A 275 -6.89 11.23 2.09
C GLN A 275 -7.87 12.12 1.31
N PRO A 276 -8.85 12.78 1.98
CA PRO A 276 -9.77 13.71 1.33
C PRO A 276 -9.03 14.87 0.65
N GLY A 277 -9.59 15.33 -0.47
CA GLY A 277 -9.03 16.45 -1.23
C GLY A 277 -7.79 16.10 -2.06
N ARG A 278 -7.43 14.83 -2.17
CA ARG A 278 -6.37 14.32 -3.04
C ARG A 278 -6.95 13.70 -4.30
N VAL A 279 -6.13 13.56 -5.33
CA VAL A 279 -6.49 12.75 -6.52
C VAL A 279 -6.70 11.29 -6.11
N ASN A 280 -7.42 10.53 -6.92
CA ASN A 280 -7.56 9.11 -6.68
C ASN A 280 -6.28 8.32 -7.07
N TYR A 281 -6.21 7.06 -6.66
CA TYR A 281 -5.05 6.19 -6.84
C TYR A 281 -4.61 6.09 -8.30
N ALA A 282 -5.55 5.92 -9.22
CA ALA A 282 -5.29 5.75 -10.65
C ALA A 282 -4.77 7.04 -11.29
N GLN A 283 -5.40 8.17 -11.00
CA GLN A 283 -4.94 9.48 -11.48
C GLN A 283 -3.51 9.78 -11.00
N ALA A 284 -3.19 9.45 -9.75
CA ALA A 284 -1.83 9.61 -9.23
C ALA A 284 -0.81 8.81 -10.04
N PHE A 285 -1.12 7.55 -10.39
CA PHE A 285 -0.24 6.75 -11.24
C PHE A 285 -0.07 7.35 -12.64
N GLN A 286 -1.15 7.81 -13.28
CA GLN A 286 -1.06 8.47 -14.59
C GLN A 286 -0.13 9.69 -14.55
N MET A 287 -0.29 10.53 -13.52
CA MET A 287 0.58 11.68 -13.31
C MET A 287 2.04 11.27 -13.09
N ALA A 288 2.28 10.28 -12.22
CA ALA A 288 3.62 9.77 -11.94
C ALA A 288 4.32 9.21 -13.18
N MET A 289 3.63 8.37 -13.94
CA MET A 289 4.16 7.78 -15.17
C MET A 289 4.50 8.86 -16.20
N THR A 290 3.67 9.89 -16.31
CA THR A 290 3.95 11.06 -17.16
C THR A 290 5.22 11.80 -16.72
N VAL A 291 5.37 12.05 -15.42
CA VAL A 291 6.57 12.74 -14.88
C VAL A 291 7.82 11.89 -15.08
N LEU A 292 7.75 10.58 -14.83
CA LEU A 292 8.86 9.65 -15.05
C LEU A 292 9.30 9.65 -16.51
N ALA A 293 8.36 9.54 -17.44
CA ALA A 293 8.66 9.59 -18.88
C ALA A 293 9.32 10.90 -19.29
N ARG A 294 8.80 12.04 -18.84
CA ARG A 294 9.41 13.38 -19.07
C ARG A 294 10.79 13.53 -18.43
N SER A 295 11.05 12.77 -17.35
CA SER A 295 12.37 12.72 -16.68
C SER A 295 13.33 11.71 -17.32
N GLY A 296 12.99 11.18 -18.50
CA GLY A 296 13.84 10.31 -19.30
C GLY A 296 13.88 8.85 -18.86
N PHE A 297 12.91 8.38 -18.05
CA PHE A 297 12.73 6.94 -17.81
C PHE A 297 12.06 6.29 -19.00
N SER A 298 12.59 5.17 -19.45
CA SER A 298 11.96 4.36 -20.50
C SER A 298 10.67 3.71 -20.01
N GLN A 299 9.79 3.32 -20.94
CA GLN A 299 8.57 2.61 -20.58
C GLN A 299 8.86 1.30 -19.83
N ALA A 300 9.94 0.59 -20.18
CA ALA A 300 10.36 -0.62 -19.48
C ALA A 300 10.76 -0.36 -18.03
N GLU A 301 11.44 0.75 -17.73
CA GLU A 301 11.79 1.15 -16.36
C GLU A 301 10.53 1.55 -15.57
N ILE A 302 9.60 2.28 -16.20
CA ILE A 302 8.33 2.65 -15.60
C ILE A 302 7.49 1.39 -15.29
N ASP A 303 7.37 0.48 -16.23
CA ASP A 303 6.65 -0.78 -16.06
C ASP A 303 7.29 -1.66 -14.97
N MET A 304 8.62 -1.63 -14.87
CA MET A 304 9.33 -2.34 -13.80
C MET A 304 8.90 -1.83 -12.41
N MET A 305 8.87 -0.51 -12.23
CA MET A 305 8.55 0.14 -10.94
C MET A 305 7.06 0.08 -10.57
N THR A 306 6.18 0.09 -11.57
CA THR A 306 4.72 0.20 -11.34
C THR A 306 3.96 -1.10 -11.53
N LYS A 307 4.56 -2.10 -12.21
CA LYS A 307 3.91 -3.38 -12.56
C LYS A 307 4.70 -4.59 -12.08
N GLN A 308 5.97 -4.74 -12.52
CA GLN A 308 6.74 -5.95 -12.29
C GLN A 308 7.22 -6.09 -10.83
N ASN A 309 7.79 -5.04 -10.26
CA ASN A 309 8.26 -5.06 -8.86
C ASN A 309 7.11 -5.23 -7.86
N PRO A 310 5.96 -4.51 -7.97
CA PRO A 310 4.81 -4.77 -7.09
C PRO A 310 4.23 -6.18 -7.30
N ALA A 311 4.15 -6.71 -8.54
CA ALA A 311 3.72 -8.07 -8.78
C ALA A 311 4.64 -9.10 -8.11
N ARG A 312 5.98 -8.94 -8.27
CA ARG A 312 6.99 -9.77 -7.62
C ARG A 312 6.87 -9.71 -6.09
N PHE A 313 6.69 -8.51 -5.53
CA PHE A 313 6.50 -8.33 -4.09
C PHE A 313 5.26 -9.07 -3.57
N LEU A 314 4.17 -9.06 -4.31
CA LEU A 314 2.94 -9.78 -3.95
C LEU A 314 2.99 -11.29 -4.30
N GLY A 315 4.04 -11.77 -4.96
CA GLY A 315 4.15 -13.16 -5.43
C GLY A 315 3.19 -13.51 -6.55
N LEU A 316 2.88 -12.53 -7.41
CA LEU A 316 2.02 -12.72 -8.57
C LEU A 316 2.87 -13.09 -9.80
N LYS A 317 2.29 -13.93 -10.66
CA LYS A 317 2.89 -14.34 -11.95
C LYS A 317 2.60 -13.32 -13.03
#